data_b8a7802e1f8b97679e6a4f16a7217f0d
#
_entry.id   b8a7802e1f8b97679e6a4f16a7217f0d
#
_cell.length_a   1.000
_cell.length_b   1.000
_cell.length_c   1.000
_cell.angle_alpha   90.00
_cell.angle_beta   90.00
_cell.angle_gamma   90.00
#
_symmetry.space_group_name_H-M   'P 1'
#
loop_
_entity.id
_entity.type
_entity.pdbx_description
1 polymer ?
#
loop_
_entity_poly.entity_id
_entity_poly.type
_entity_poly.pdbx_seq_one_letter_code
_entity_poly.pdbx_strand_id
1 'polypeptide(L)'
;MYKRQAEKLVASNLWIDIGWPVTVEALSRLNYDSYTIDLQHSLIDRGTLTSLLQALSLGDGAPMVRLSQNDPAEIAFVLDAGAYGVICPTVETAAQCRDFVANCLYPPKGIRSWGPVRGLLYGGADYFQAYAGEILKIALIETARGVDNLDEIAATPGLDMIYLGPNDLGISYGASPSYTPNHPSVTEAIDRVSEAARRHSIVAGMHTASPEVARLAAERGFAFLSLGYAAKIMLAAAGKLHEEVFGHSRTKQ
;
A
#
# COMPACT_ATOMS: atom_id res chain seq x y z
N MET A 1 6.79 -9.40 6.66
CA MET A 1 7.52 -8.29 5.98
C MET A 1 8.90 -8.05 6.59
N TYR A 2 9.04 -7.75 7.88
CA TYR A 2 10.35 -7.54 8.53
C TYR A 2 11.34 -8.70 8.33
N LYS A 3 10.87 -9.96 8.35
CA LYS A 3 11.72 -11.13 8.09
C LYS A 3 12.32 -11.11 6.68
N ARG A 4 11.52 -10.78 5.65
CA ARG A 4 12.02 -10.65 4.27
C ARG A 4 12.99 -9.49 4.11
N GLN A 5 12.72 -8.37 4.78
CA GLN A 5 13.63 -7.22 4.79
C GLN A 5 15.01 -7.60 5.38
N ALA A 6 15.02 -8.35 6.50
CA ALA A 6 16.26 -8.83 7.11
C ALA A 6 17.03 -9.80 6.18
N GLU A 7 16.32 -10.57 5.36
CA GLU A 7 16.87 -11.49 4.36
C GLU A 7 17.15 -10.80 3.01
N LYS A 8 16.94 -9.48 2.88
CA LYS A 8 17.04 -8.69 1.63
C LYS A 8 16.13 -9.21 0.51
N LEU A 9 14.99 -9.79 0.86
CA LEU A 9 14.00 -10.27 -0.09
C LEU A 9 12.96 -9.18 -0.38
N VAL A 10 12.49 -9.13 -1.62
CA VAL A 10 11.41 -8.24 -2.04
C VAL A 10 10.07 -8.85 -1.62
N ALA A 11 9.24 -8.08 -0.92
CA ALA A 11 7.89 -8.47 -0.57
C ALA A 11 6.91 -8.08 -1.69
N SER A 12 6.06 -9.03 -2.06
CA SER A 12 5.01 -8.86 -3.06
C SER A 12 3.70 -8.39 -2.45
N ASN A 13 3.00 -7.51 -3.14
CA ASN A 13 1.69 -7.02 -2.74
C ASN A 13 0.70 -7.08 -3.91
N LEU A 14 -0.54 -7.47 -3.64
CA LEU A 14 -1.64 -7.35 -4.58
C LEU A 14 -2.61 -6.27 -4.11
N TRP A 15 -2.96 -5.35 -5.02
CA TRP A 15 -3.89 -4.27 -4.74
C TRP A 15 -5.33 -4.71 -4.99
N ILE A 16 -6.20 -4.58 -3.98
CA ILE A 16 -7.59 -5.01 -4.00
C ILE A 16 -8.50 -3.79 -4.14
N ASP A 17 -9.08 -3.65 -5.32
CA ASP A 17 -10.06 -2.62 -5.69
C ASP A 17 -11.46 -3.21 -5.99
N ILE A 18 -11.64 -4.52 -5.72
CA ILE A 18 -12.88 -5.26 -5.89
C ILE A 18 -13.52 -5.53 -4.53
N GLY A 19 -14.73 -5.01 -4.32
CA GLY A 19 -15.49 -5.14 -3.06
C GLY A 19 -16.24 -6.47 -2.86
N TRP A 20 -15.83 -7.56 -3.50
CA TRP A 20 -16.52 -8.85 -3.42
C TRP A 20 -15.75 -9.87 -2.58
N PRO A 21 -16.26 -10.27 -1.37
CA PRO A 21 -15.49 -11.11 -0.43
C PRO A 21 -15.07 -12.46 -1.00
N VAL A 22 -15.90 -13.14 -1.80
CA VAL A 22 -15.56 -14.45 -2.40
C VAL A 22 -14.38 -14.34 -3.37
N THR A 23 -14.30 -13.24 -4.15
CA THR A 23 -13.14 -13.00 -5.02
C THR A 23 -11.88 -12.78 -4.19
N VAL A 24 -11.98 -12.02 -3.10
CA VAL A 24 -10.83 -11.72 -2.22
C VAL A 24 -10.38 -12.98 -1.47
N GLU A 25 -11.32 -13.85 -1.05
CA GLU A 25 -11.02 -15.16 -0.50
C GLU A 25 -10.22 -16.02 -1.51
N ALA A 26 -10.64 -16.08 -2.76
CA ALA A 26 -9.91 -16.79 -3.80
C ALA A 26 -8.50 -16.20 -4.03
N LEU A 27 -8.37 -14.86 -4.07
CA LEU A 27 -7.10 -14.17 -4.21
C LEU A 27 -6.18 -14.41 -3.01
N SER A 28 -6.72 -14.54 -1.79
CA SER A 28 -5.94 -14.78 -0.57
C SER A 28 -5.17 -16.11 -0.58
N ARG A 29 -5.54 -17.05 -1.48
CA ARG A 29 -4.85 -18.32 -1.69
C ARG A 29 -3.63 -18.22 -2.61
N LEU A 30 -3.42 -17.06 -3.22
CA LEU A 30 -2.19 -16.80 -3.97
C LEU A 30 -1.06 -16.46 -3.00
N ASN A 31 0.18 -16.76 -3.39
CA ASN A 31 1.37 -16.60 -2.53
C ASN A 31 1.90 -15.15 -2.51
N TYR A 32 1.02 -14.15 -2.39
CA TYR A 32 1.45 -12.78 -2.12
C TYR A 32 1.79 -12.62 -0.64
N ASP A 33 2.83 -11.84 -0.35
CA ASP A 33 3.22 -11.53 1.02
C ASP A 33 2.23 -10.60 1.72
N SER A 34 1.49 -9.82 0.95
CA SER A 34 0.46 -8.90 1.46
C SER A 34 -0.60 -8.58 0.41
N TYR A 35 -1.74 -8.10 0.90
CA TYR A 35 -2.87 -7.62 0.10
C TYR A 35 -3.29 -6.25 0.62
N THR A 36 -3.38 -5.25 -0.26
CA THR A 36 -3.81 -3.90 0.12
C THR A 36 -5.22 -3.63 -0.37
N ILE A 37 -6.18 -3.48 0.54
CA ILE A 37 -7.54 -3.04 0.23
C ILE A 37 -7.51 -1.52 0.05
N ASP A 38 -8.09 -1.05 -1.04
CA ASP A 38 -8.07 0.35 -1.42
C ASP A 38 -9.38 1.05 -1.01
N LEU A 39 -9.31 2.03 -0.10
CA LEU A 39 -10.46 2.86 0.27
C LEU A 39 -10.49 4.20 -0.47
N GLN A 40 -9.41 4.57 -1.16
CA GLN A 40 -9.33 5.86 -1.85
C GLN A 40 -9.96 5.81 -3.24
N HIS A 41 -9.61 4.80 -4.04
CA HIS A 41 -10.02 4.69 -5.45
C HIS A 41 -10.83 3.41 -5.72
N SER A 42 -11.71 3.06 -4.80
CA SER A 42 -12.66 1.97 -4.95
C SER A 42 -14.04 2.36 -4.41
N LEU A 43 -15.03 1.48 -4.57
CA LEU A 43 -16.36 1.64 -4.01
C LEU A 43 -16.55 0.78 -2.74
N ILE A 44 -15.49 0.63 -1.95
CA ILE A 44 -15.48 -0.19 -0.73
C ILE A 44 -15.83 0.68 0.47
N ASP A 45 -16.95 0.37 1.12
CA ASP A 45 -17.38 0.99 2.37
C ASP A 45 -16.84 0.23 3.61
N ARG A 46 -17.11 0.75 4.81
CA ARG A 46 -16.66 0.14 6.08
C ARG A 46 -17.19 -1.28 6.30
N GLY A 47 -18.43 -1.56 5.90
CA GLY A 47 -19.02 -2.90 6.02
C GLY A 47 -18.34 -3.89 5.09
N THR A 48 -18.17 -3.50 3.85
CA THR A 48 -17.44 -4.26 2.83
C THR A 48 -16.00 -4.50 3.25
N LEU A 49 -15.28 -3.45 3.72
CA LEU A 49 -13.90 -3.58 4.20
C LEU A 49 -13.77 -4.67 5.26
N THR A 50 -14.68 -4.70 6.24
CA THR A 50 -14.64 -5.72 7.31
C THR A 50 -14.76 -7.12 6.73
N SER A 51 -15.67 -7.34 5.76
CA SER A 51 -15.86 -8.63 5.09
C SER A 51 -14.63 -9.03 4.26
N LEU A 52 -13.97 -8.07 3.60
CA LEU A 52 -12.74 -8.33 2.84
C LEU A 52 -11.58 -8.71 3.77
N LEU A 53 -11.43 -8.03 4.91
CA LEU A 53 -10.42 -8.39 5.92
C LEU A 53 -10.67 -9.78 6.52
N GLN A 54 -11.96 -10.20 6.65
CA GLN A 54 -12.30 -11.57 7.04
C GLN A 54 -11.90 -12.58 5.95
N ALA A 55 -12.17 -12.27 4.68
CA ALA A 55 -11.77 -13.11 3.56
C ALA A 55 -10.23 -13.26 3.46
N LEU A 56 -9.47 -12.18 3.63
CA LEU A 56 -8.01 -12.22 3.64
C LEU A 56 -7.43 -13.04 4.80
N SER A 57 -8.12 -13.11 5.94
CA SER A 57 -7.64 -13.89 7.10
C SER A 57 -7.66 -15.41 6.87
N LEU A 58 -8.20 -15.88 5.75
CA LEU A 58 -8.17 -17.28 5.34
C LEU A 58 -6.89 -17.67 4.56
N GLY A 59 -6.05 -16.69 4.22
CA GLY A 59 -4.74 -16.86 3.59
C GLY A 59 -3.62 -16.41 4.51
N ASP A 60 -2.37 -16.54 4.01
CA ASP A 60 -1.15 -16.23 4.79
C ASP A 60 -0.62 -14.81 4.56
N GLY A 61 -1.13 -14.09 3.55
CA GLY A 61 -0.68 -12.74 3.21
C GLY A 61 -1.18 -11.68 4.20
N ALA A 62 -0.33 -10.74 4.58
CA ALA A 62 -0.68 -9.69 5.52
C ALA A 62 -1.76 -8.74 4.95
N PRO A 63 -2.91 -8.55 5.63
CA PRO A 63 -3.94 -7.62 5.20
C PRO A 63 -3.51 -6.18 5.49
N MET A 64 -3.54 -5.34 4.45
CA MET A 64 -3.19 -3.93 4.51
C MET A 64 -4.35 -3.10 3.94
N VAL A 65 -4.40 -1.82 4.29
CA VAL A 65 -5.42 -0.90 3.79
C VAL A 65 -4.77 0.42 3.37
N ARG A 66 -5.09 0.90 2.16
CA ARG A 66 -4.88 2.29 1.81
C ARG A 66 -6.09 3.11 2.26
N LEU A 67 -5.84 4.13 3.06
CA LEU A 67 -6.85 5.08 3.54
C LEU A 67 -7.38 5.93 2.38
N SER A 68 -8.58 6.48 2.56
CA SER A 68 -9.10 7.51 1.65
C SER A 68 -8.37 8.85 1.85
N GLN A 69 -7.95 9.13 3.08
CA GLN A 69 -7.18 10.32 3.49
C GLN A 69 -6.53 10.10 4.86
N ASN A 70 -5.72 11.07 5.31
CA ASN A 70 -5.15 11.07 6.67
C ASN A 70 -6.20 11.46 7.71
N ASP A 71 -7.12 10.55 8.02
CA ASP A 71 -8.22 10.75 8.97
C ASP A 71 -8.07 9.84 10.20
N PRO A 72 -8.02 10.40 11.44
CA PRO A 72 -7.85 9.64 12.67
C PRO A 72 -8.94 8.59 12.91
N ALA A 73 -10.20 8.89 12.53
CA ALA A 73 -11.32 7.97 12.74
C ALA A 73 -11.29 6.81 11.74
N GLU A 74 -10.83 7.05 10.51
CA GLU A 74 -10.62 5.99 9.53
C GLU A 74 -9.44 5.10 9.93
N ILE A 75 -8.31 5.69 10.35
CA ILE A 75 -7.12 4.97 10.83
C ILE A 75 -7.51 4.04 12.00
N ALA A 76 -8.19 4.56 13.01
CA ALA A 76 -8.64 3.78 14.15
C ALA A 76 -9.54 2.61 13.71
N PHE A 77 -10.55 2.88 12.86
CA PHE A 77 -11.46 1.86 12.36
C PHE A 77 -10.73 0.75 11.59
N VAL A 78 -9.86 1.10 10.65
CA VAL A 78 -9.10 0.16 9.82
C VAL A 78 -8.24 -0.78 10.67
N LEU A 79 -7.56 -0.22 11.67
CA LEU A 79 -6.71 -0.99 12.58
C LEU A 79 -7.54 -1.83 13.58
N ASP A 80 -8.68 -1.33 14.06
CA ASP A 80 -9.61 -2.10 14.92
C ASP A 80 -10.28 -3.24 14.13
N ALA A 81 -10.50 -3.05 12.83
CA ALA A 81 -10.98 -4.06 11.91
C ALA A 81 -9.94 -5.14 11.58
N GLY A 82 -8.67 -4.97 11.97
CA GLY A 82 -7.64 -6.00 11.89
C GLY A 82 -6.66 -5.87 10.73
N ALA A 83 -6.45 -4.67 10.18
CA ALA A 83 -5.36 -4.43 9.24
C ALA A 83 -4.01 -4.49 9.97
N TYR A 84 -2.99 -5.06 9.31
CA TYR A 84 -1.60 -5.13 9.76
C TYR A 84 -0.70 -4.07 9.11
N GLY A 85 -1.23 -3.29 8.19
CA GLY A 85 -0.53 -2.16 7.60
C GLY A 85 -1.50 -1.12 7.08
N VAL A 86 -1.09 0.14 7.19
CA VAL A 86 -1.88 1.28 6.74
C VAL A 86 -1.04 2.14 5.81
N ILE A 87 -1.58 2.42 4.63
CA ILE A 87 -0.97 3.32 3.64
C ILE A 87 -1.73 4.65 3.67
N CYS A 88 -1.05 5.71 4.10
CA CYS A 88 -1.60 7.06 4.12
C CYS A 88 -1.31 7.75 2.78
N PRO A 89 -2.33 8.13 1.98
CA PRO A 89 -2.15 8.81 0.71
C PRO A 89 -1.69 10.24 0.88
N THR A 90 -1.08 10.80 -0.16
CA THR A 90 -0.77 12.22 -0.33
C THR A 90 -0.02 12.84 0.85
N VAL A 91 0.97 12.12 1.38
CA VAL A 91 1.83 12.67 2.44
C VAL A 91 2.84 13.63 1.81
N GLU A 92 2.74 14.90 2.17
CA GLU A 92 3.54 15.98 1.60
C GLU A 92 4.51 16.63 2.58
N THR A 93 4.31 16.42 3.88
CA THR A 93 5.14 17.06 4.92
C THR A 93 5.42 16.12 6.09
N ALA A 94 6.53 16.36 6.79
CA ALA A 94 6.86 15.65 8.02
C ALA A 94 5.80 15.84 9.12
N ALA A 95 5.10 16.98 9.15
CA ALA A 95 4.01 17.20 10.10
C ALA A 95 2.83 16.23 9.84
N GLN A 96 2.36 16.14 8.59
CA GLN A 96 1.32 15.18 8.21
C GLN A 96 1.74 13.73 8.51
N CYS A 97 3.01 13.39 8.25
CA CYS A 97 3.55 12.08 8.53
C CYS A 97 3.57 11.76 10.03
N ARG A 98 3.99 12.71 10.88
CA ARG A 98 3.95 12.56 12.34
C ARG A 98 2.53 12.37 12.86
N ASP A 99 1.57 13.16 12.38
CA ASP A 99 0.16 13.02 12.74
C ASP A 99 -0.38 11.64 12.36
N PHE A 100 -0.08 11.17 11.16
CA PHE A 100 -0.43 9.83 10.70
C PHE A 100 0.14 8.74 11.62
N VAL A 101 1.45 8.79 11.90
CA VAL A 101 2.11 7.80 12.77
C VAL A 101 1.54 7.83 14.18
N ALA A 102 1.29 9.02 14.73
CA ALA A 102 0.71 9.17 16.06
C ALA A 102 -0.71 8.58 16.15
N ASN A 103 -1.53 8.74 15.11
CA ASN A 103 -2.86 8.15 15.01
C ASN A 103 -2.85 6.62 14.89
N CYS A 104 -1.76 6.03 14.42
CA CYS A 104 -1.61 4.58 14.35
C CYS A 104 -1.21 3.94 15.68
N LEU A 105 -0.61 4.68 16.61
CA LEU A 105 0.01 4.15 17.82
C LEU A 105 -0.76 4.50 19.08
N TYR A 106 -0.77 3.59 20.07
CA TYR A 106 -1.32 3.86 21.39
C TYR A 106 -0.41 4.74 22.25
N PRO A 107 -0.97 5.49 23.22
CA PRO A 107 -0.15 6.17 24.24
C PRO A 107 0.84 5.24 24.94
N PRO A 108 2.03 5.71 25.33
CA PRO A 108 2.54 7.08 25.19
C PRO A 108 3.20 7.38 23.83
N LYS A 109 3.28 6.41 22.92
CA LYS A 109 3.94 6.55 21.59
C LYS A 109 3.09 7.29 20.56
N GLY A 110 1.76 7.31 20.76
CA GLY A 110 0.79 7.95 19.89
C GLY A 110 -0.47 8.37 20.66
N ILE A 111 -1.56 8.53 19.90
CA ILE A 111 -2.84 9.05 20.43
C ILE A 111 -4.05 8.18 20.09
N ARG A 112 -3.85 6.99 19.49
CA ARG A 112 -4.94 6.07 19.15
C ARG A 112 -5.71 5.64 20.39
N SER A 113 -7.06 5.68 20.32
CA SER A 113 -7.94 5.12 21.35
C SER A 113 -7.91 3.59 21.34
N TRP A 114 -8.04 3.00 22.52
CA TRP A 114 -8.08 1.54 22.69
C TRP A 114 -9.47 0.97 22.38
N GLY A 115 -9.55 0.05 21.42
CA GLY A 115 -10.79 -0.65 21.06
C GLY A 115 -10.61 -1.66 19.93
N PRO A 116 -9.52 -2.47 19.89
CA PRO A 116 -9.16 -3.32 18.75
C PRO A 116 -10.04 -4.58 18.68
N VAL A 117 -11.30 -4.45 18.24
CA VAL A 117 -12.29 -5.56 18.24
C VAL A 117 -11.77 -6.79 17.51
N ARG A 118 -11.31 -6.65 16.27
CA ARG A 118 -10.78 -7.78 15.50
C ARG A 118 -9.27 -7.96 15.70
N GLY A 119 -8.54 -6.87 15.98
CA GLY A 119 -7.11 -6.94 16.26
C GLY A 119 -6.78 -7.94 17.37
N LEU A 120 -7.58 -7.99 18.43
CA LEU A 120 -7.42 -8.96 19.54
C LEU A 120 -7.66 -10.42 19.11
N LEU A 121 -8.52 -10.67 18.12
CA LEU A 121 -8.78 -12.05 17.66
C LEU A 121 -7.57 -12.67 16.97
N TYR A 122 -6.72 -11.86 16.35
CA TYR A 122 -5.54 -12.31 15.60
C TYR A 122 -4.23 -12.09 16.37
N GLY A 123 -4.13 -10.97 17.10
CA GLY A 123 -2.93 -10.60 17.87
C GLY A 123 -2.81 -11.28 19.23
N GLY A 124 -3.88 -11.94 19.74
CA GLY A 124 -3.86 -12.66 21.00
C GLY A 124 -3.68 -11.77 22.24
N ALA A 125 -3.30 -12.40 23.37
CA ALA A 125 -3.16 -11.74 24.67
C ALA A 125 -2.09 -10.63 24.68
N ASP A 126 -1.06 -10.78 23.87
CA ASP A 126 0.08 -9.86 23.80
C ASP A 126 -0.11 -8.73 22.78
N TYR A 127 -1.31 -8.60 22.19
CA TYR A 127 -1.60 -7.62 21.13
C TYR A 127 -1.14 -6.20 21.49
N PHE A 128 -1.42 -5.72 22.71
CA PHE A 128 -1.04 -4.36 23.11
C PHE A 128 0.47 -4.16 23.16
N GLN A 129 1.22 -5.14 23.63
CA GLN A 129 2.68 -5.07 23.74
C GLN A 129 3.37 -5.21 22.38
N ALA A 130 2.86 -6.11 21.52
CA ALA A 130 3.44 -6.38 20.20
C ALA A 130 3.02 -5.34 19.14
N TYR A 131 1.85 -4.75 19.28
CA TYR A 131 1.18 -3.93 18.27
C TYR A 131 2.07 -2.87 17.60
N ALA A 132 2.80 -2.09 18.40
CA ALA A 132 3.62 -1.00 17.86
C ALA A 132 4.76 -1.47 16.93
N GLY A 133 5.23 -2.72 17.13
CA GLY A 133 6.24 -3.33 16.27
C GLY A 133 5.68 -4.14 15.11
N GLU A 134 4.39 -4.46 15.12
CA GLU A 134 3.73 -5.32 14.13
C GLU A 134 3.01 -4.54 13.04
N ILE A 135 2.41 -3.39 13.39
CA ILE A 135 1.68 -2.56 12.44
C ILE A 135 2.63 -1.74 11.57
N LEU A 136 2.47 -1.86 10.27
CA LEU A 136 3.24 -1.09 9.28
C LEU A 136 2.57 0.26 9.02
N LYS A 137 3.33 1.33 9.17
CA LYS A 137 2.94 2.71 8.91
C LYS A 137 3.65 3.18 7.66
N ILE A 138 2.89 3.41 6.59
CA ILE A 138 3.40 3.62 5.24
C ILE A 138 2.93 4.97 4.72
N ALA A 139 3.87 5.86 4.42
CA ALA A 139 3.60 7.15 3.80
C ALA A 139 3.66 7.03 2.27
N LEU A 140 2.56 7.34 1.58
CA LEU A 140 2.51 7.34 0.12
C LEU A 140 2.96 8.71 -0.41
N ILE A 141 4.05 8.69 -1.16
CA ILE A 141 4.69 9.84 -1.81
C ILE A 141 4.25 9.86 -3.27
N GLU A 142 3.42 10.82 -3.62
CA GLU A 142 2.76 10.88 -4.93
C GLU A 142 2.54 12.31 -5.46
N THR A 143 3.22 13.30 -4.85
CA THR A 143 3.22 14.69 -5.29
C THR A 143 4.64 15.25 -5.36
N ALA A 144 4.85 16.27 -6.21
CA ALA A 144 6.12 16.99 -6.30
C ALA A 144 6.55 17.53 -4.92
N ARG A 145 5.60 18.10 -4.15
CA ARG A 145 5.84 18.60 -2.80
C ARG A 145 6.27 17.49 -1.82
N GLY A 146 5.66 16.30 -1.93
CA GLY A 146 6.07 15.14 -1.12
C GLY A 146 7.50 14.70 -1.45
N VAL A 147 7.89 14.75 -2.73
CA VAL A 147 9.27 14.47 -3.15
C VAL A 147 10.24 15.55 -2.70
N ASP A 148 9.85 16.83 -2.68
CA ASP A 148 10.70 17.91 -2.16
C ASP A 148 10.99 17.77 -0.65
N ASN A 149 10.01 17.31 0.12
CA ASN A 149 10.11 17.12 1.58
C ASN A 149 10.45 15.67 1.98
N LEU A 150 10.88 14.84 1.04
CA LEU A 150 11.04 13.40 1.19
C LEU A 150 11.94 13.00 2.36
N ASP A 151 13.05 13.71 2.55
CA ASP A 151 14.03 13.39 3.59
C ASP A 151 13.47 13.67 5.00
N GLU A 152 12.74 14.76 5.17
CA GLU A 152 12.06 15.10 6.42
C GLU A 152 10.90 14.12 6.74
N ILE A 153 10.18 13.68 5.71
CA ILE A 153 9.13 12.66 5.84
C ILE A 153 9.74 11.33 6.27
N ALA A 154 10.79 10.88 5.56
CA ALA A 154 11.47 9.62 5.85
C ALA A 154 12.13 9.58 7.23
N ALA A 155 12.54 10.74 7.77
CA ALA A 155 13.09 10.89 9.12
C ALA A 155 12.04 10.81 10.24
N THR A 156 10.73 10.68 9.92
CA THR A 156 9.67 10.65 10.93
C THR A 156 9.81 9.42 11.84
N PRO A 157 9.96 9.59 13.17
CA PRO A 157 10.06 8.47 14.07
C PRO A 157 8.82 7.56 14.05
N GLY A 158 9.04 6.27 13.89
CA GLY A 158 7.98 5.27 13.84
C GLY A 158 7.35 5.06 12.47
N LEU A 159 7.78 5.78 11.43
CA LEU A 159 7.46 5.45 10.04
C LEU A 159 8.25 4.19 9.62
N ASP A 160 7.59 3.24 8.96
CA ASP A 160 8.20 1.98 8.55
C ASP A 160 8.58 1.96 7.06
N MET A 161 7.85 2.73 6.24
CA MET A 161 8.01 2.71 4.79
C MET A 161 7.61 4.03 4.16
N ILE A 162 8.35 4.46 3.14
CA ILE A 162 7.89 5.40 2.12
C ILE A 162 7.53 4.61 0.86
N TYR A 163 6.35 4.89 0.32
CA TYR A 163 5.79 4.17 -0.82
C TYR A 163 5.54 5.14 -1.98
N LEU A 164 6.09 4.86 -3.14
CA LEU A 164 5.97 5.74 -4.32
C LEU A 164 4.72 5.41 -5.14
N GLY A 165 3.91 6.44 -5.43
CA GLY A 165 2.78 6.40 -6.36
C GLY A 165 3.12 7.09 -7.70
N PRO A 166 3.67 6.37 -8.71
CA PRO A 166 4.20 7.00 -9.92
C PRO A 166 3.16 7.73 -10.78
N ASN A 167 1.89 7.28 -10.76
CA ASN A 167 0.83 7.89 -11.57
C ASN A 167 0.51 9.31 -11.11
N ASP A 168 0.12 9.45 -9.85
CA ASP A 168 -0.26 10.74 -9.27
C ASP A 168 0.94 11.68 -9.21
N LEU A 169 2.13 11.14 -8.95
CA LEU A 169 3.35 11.92 -9.05
C LEU A 169 3.58 12.46 -10.46
N GLY A 170 3.35 11.65 -11.50
CA GLY A 170 3.43 12.12 -12.88
C GLY A 170 2.44 13.26 -13.16
N ILE A 171 1.20 13.12 -12.72
CA ILE A 171 0.18 14.18 -12.82
C ILE A 171 0.61 15.43 -12.07
N SER A 172 1.18 15.30 -10.89
CA SER A 172 1.71 16.41 -10.09
C SER A 172 2.83 17.18 -10.78
N TYR A 173 3.59 16.53 -11.68
CA TYR A 173 4.57 17.17 -12.58
C TYR A 173 3.98 17.64 -13.91
N GLY A 174 2.66 17.56 -14.11
CA GLY A 174 1.97 17.99 -15.32
C GLY A 174 1.96 16.95 -16.46
N ALA A 175 2.35 15.70 -16.19
CA ALA A 175 2.24 14.61 -17.16
C ALA A 175 0.81 14.06 -17.25
N SER A 176 0.50 13.42 -18.38
CA SER A 176 -0.73 12.61 -18.47
C SER A 176 -0.62 11.34 -17.61
N PRO A 177 -1.73 10.80 -17.07
CA PRO A 177 -1.74 9.56 -16.32
C PRO A 177 -1.04 8.44 -17.10
N SER A 178 -0.09 7.76 -16.45
CA SER A 178 0.64 6.65 -17.05
C SER A 178 1.08 5.65 -15.99
N TYR A 179 0.80 4.38 -16.25
CA TYR A 179 1.23 3.28 -15.38
C TYR A 179 2.72 2.92 -15.58
N THR A 180 3.35 3.46 -16.61
CA THR A 180 4.80 3.35 -16.81
C THR A 180 5.42 4.72 -16.56
N PRO A 181 6.40 4.84 -15.67
CA PRO A 181 7.09 6.11 -15.44
C PRO A 181 7.69 6.63 -16.75
N ASN A 182 7.11 7.69 -17.29
CA ASN A 182 7.51 8.29 -18.58
C ASN A 182 7.94 9.76 -18.46
N HIS A 183 7.87 10.33 -17.25
CA HIS A 183 8.32 11.68 -16.97
C HIS A 183 9.70 11.68 -16.31
N PRO A 184 10.67 12.50 -16.76
CA PRO A 184 12.02 12.51 -16.19
C PRO A 184 12.05 12.70 -14.67
N SER A 185 11.23 13.62 -14.14
CA SER A 185 11.15 13.87 -12.68
C SER A 185 10.59 12.67 -11.89
N VAL A 186 9.72 11.84 -12.49
CA VAL A 186 9.26 10.59 -11.85
C VAL A 186 10.40 9.59 -11.79
N THR A 187 11.21 9.50 -12.84
CA THR A 187 12.38 8.61 -12.87
C THR A 187 13.41 9.04 -11.82
N GLU A 188 13.66 10.34 -11.68
CA GLU A 188 14.52 10.89 -10.64
C GLU A 188 13.96 10.63 -9.23
N ALA A 189 12.64 10.79 -9.04
CA ALA A 189 11.99 10.54 -7.77
C ALA A 189 12.11 9.07 -7.32
N ILE A 190 12.12 8.11 -8.25
CA ILE A 190 12.37 6.69 -7.93
C ILE A 190 13.73 6.54 -7.23
N ASP A 191 14.79 7.12 -7.78
CA ASP A 191 16.13 7.04 -7.18
C ASP A 191 16.19 7.79 -5.83
N ARG A 192 15.56 8.97 -5.73
CA ARG A 192 15.49 9.75 -4.47
C ARG A 192 14.76 9.00 -3.36
N VAL A 193 13.65 8.31 -3.67
CA VAL A 193 12.88 7.52 -2.68
C VAL A 193 13.72 6.35 -2.16
N SER A 194 14.36 5.61 -3.04
CA SER A 194 15.24 4.51 -2.65
C SER A 194 16.39 4.99 -1.75
N GLU A 195 17.03 6.11 -2.11
CA GLU A 195 18.13 6.69 -1.35
C GLU A 195 17.67 7.22 0.02
N ALA A 196 16.53 7.91 0.11
CA ALA A 196 15.98 8.40 1.38
C ALA A 196 15.62 7.23 2.31
N ALA A 197 14.97 6.19 1.79
CA ALA A 197 14.64 5.00 2.58
C ALA A 197 15.91 4.34 3.15
N ARG A 198 16.96 4.22 2.33
CA ARG A 198 18.25 3.68 2.75
C ARG A 198 18.91 4.51 3.84
N ARG A 199 18.92 5.85 3.70
CA ARG A 199 19.53 6.78 4.69
C ARG A 199 18.84 6.70 6.05
N HIS A 200 17.50 6.58 6.04
CA HIS A 200 16.70 6.55 7.27
C HIS A 200 16.40 5.13 7.77
N SER A 201 16.98 4.10 7.12
CA SER A 201 16.80 2.68 7.51
C SER A 201 15.34 2.24 7.55
N ILE A 202 14.51 2.76 6.64
CA ILE A 202 13.13 2.36 6.41
C ILE A 202 12.98 1.66 5.05
N VAL A 203 11.81 1.10 4.77
CA VAL A 203 11.55 0.40 3.50
C VAL A 203 11.21 1.38 2.38
N ALA A 204 11.71 1.13 1.17
CA ALA A 204 11.17 1.71 -0.05
C ALA A 204 10.14 0.76 -0.67
N GLY A 205 8.92 1.25 -0.92
CA GLY A 205 7.88 0.55 -1.64
C GLY A 205 7.46 1.30 -2.90
N MET A 206 6.90 0.60 -3.88
CA MET A 206 6.43 1.21 -5.13
C MET A 206 5.25 0.46 -5.73
N HIS A 207 4.30 1.21 -6.30
CA HIS A 207 3.28 0.65 -7.19
C HIS A 207 3.87 0.40 -8.57
N THR A 208 3.74 -0.82 -9.09
CA THR A 208 4.29 -1.18 -10.39
C THR A 208 3.21 -1.73 -11.32
N ALA A 209 3.34 -1.41 -12.61
CA ALA A 209 2.33 -1.72 -13.61
C ALA A 209 2.64 -2.98 -14.42
N SER A 210 3.89 -3.43 -14.39
CA SER A 210 4.34 -4.60 -15.13
C SER A 210 5.47 -5.33 -14.40
N PRO A 211 5.70 -6.61 -14.73
CA PRO A 211 6.83 -7.38 -14.19
C PRO A 211 8.20 -6.74 -14.48
N GLU A 212 8.35 -6.07 -15.61
CA GLU A 212 9.59 -5.39 -16.00
C GLU A 212 9.88 -4.20 -15.07
N VAL A 213 8.86 -3.35 -14.85
CA VAL A 213 8.98 -2.20 -13.93
C VAL A 213 9.24 -2.69 -12.51
N ALA A 214 8.61 -3.80 -12.09
CA ALA A 214 8.83 -4.38 -10.77
C ALA A 214 10.28 -4.87 -10.58
N ARG A 215 10.86 -5.55 -11.58
CA ARG A 215 12.28 -6.00 -11.52
C ARG A 215 13.24 -4.81 -11.45
N LEU A 216 13.03 -3.80 -12.30
CA LEU A 216 13.84 -2.58 -12.28
C LEU A 216 13.75 -1.82 -10.95
N ALA A 217 12.56 -1.77 -10.33
CA ALA A 217 12.41 -1.19 -9.01
C ALA A 217 13.17 -1.99 -7.94
N ALA A 218 13.09 -3.32 -7.98
CA ALA A 218 13.84 -4.19 -7.07
C ALA A 218 15.36 -3.98 -7.19
N GLU A 219 15.88 -3.87 -8.41
CA GLU A 219 17.30 -3.57 -8.68
C GLU A 219 17.73 -2.21 -8.11
N ARG A 220 16.79 -1.25 -8.02
CA ARG A 220 17.00 0.06 -7.42
C ARG A 220 16.79 0.11 -5.91
N GLY A 221 16.58 -1.04 -5.25
CA GLY A 221 16.50 -1.15 -3.81
C GLY A 221 15.09 -1.06 -3.21
N PHE A 222 14.05 -1.10 -4.05
CA PHE A 222 12.68 -1.22 -3.54
C PHE A 222 12.43 -2.64 -3.03
N ALA A 223 12.02 -2.75 -1.78
CA ALA A 223 11.82 -4.04 -1.10
C ALA A 223 10.34 -4.39 -0.88
N PHE A 224 9.42 -3.55 -1.31
CA PHE A 224 7.98 -3.79 -1.29
C PHE A 224 7.34 -3.33 -2.60
N LEU A 225 6.78 -4.28 -3.38
CA LEU A 225 6.28 -4.01 -4.73
C LEU A 225 4.84 -4.46 -4.89
N SER A 226 3.95 -3.54 -5.27
CA SER A 226 2.58 -3.87 -5.64
C SER A 226 2.50 -4.17 -7.14
N LEU A 227 1.93 -5.34 -7.47
CA LEU A 227 1.89 -5.88 -8.83
C LEU A 227 0.51 -5.65 -9.48
N GLY A 228 0.13 -4.37 -9.64
CA GLY A 228 -1.12 -3.99 -10.29
C GLY A 228 -2.37 -4.10 -9.40
N TYR A 229 -3.52 -3.85 -9.99
CA TYR A 229 -4.85 -3.89 -9.36
C TYR A 229 -5.60 -5.15 -9.75
N ALA A 230 -6.34 -5.75 -8.83
CA ALA A 230 -7.08 -7.00 -9.06
C ALA A 230 -8.10 -6.88 -10.21
N ALA A 231 -8.90 -5.80 -10.27
CA ALA A 231 -9.84 -5.56 -11.35
C ALA A 231 -9.14 -5.44 -12.71
N LYS A 232 -8.01 -4.73 -12.78
CA LYS A 232 -7.27 -4.55 -14.03
C LYS A 232 -6.67 -5.86 -14.54
N ILE A 233 -6.14 -6.69 -13.63
CA ILE A 233 -5.61 -8.02 -13.98
C ILE A 233 -6.73 -8.90 -14.52
N MET A 234 -7.90 -8.93 -13.85
CA MET A 234 -9.07 -9.69 -14.29
C MET A 234 -9.55 -9.24 -15.67
N LEU A 235 -9.68 -7.91 -15.89
CA LEU A 235 -10.11 -7.36 -17.18
C LEU A 235 -9.12 -7.68 -18.29
N ALA A 236 -7.82 -7.57 -18.03
CA ALA A 236 -6.79 -7.89 -19.01
C ALA A 236 -6.81 -9.37 -19.39
N ALA A 237 -6.96 -10.27 -18.42
CA ALA A 237 -7.05 -11.71 -18.68
C ALA A 237 -8.32 -12.08 -19.48
N ALA A 238 -9.48 -11.54 -19.10
CA ALA A 238 -10.73 -11.76 -19.82
C ALA A 238 -10.70 -11.18 -21.24
N GLY A 239 -10.13 -9.98 -21.41
CA GLY A 239 -9.95 -9.35 -22.72
C GLY A 239 -9.06 -10.19 -23.64
N LYS A 240 -7.94 -10.69 -23.13
CA LYS A 240 -7.04 -11.57 -23.87
C LYS A 240 -7.75 -12.83 -24.38
N LEU A 241 -8.50 -13.52 -23.51
CA LEU A 241 -9.28 -14.70 -23.92
C LEU A 241 -10.29 -14.39 -25.01
N HIS A 242 -10.98 -13.25 -24.93
CA HIS A 242 -11.93 -12.82 -25.97
C HIS A 242 -11.22 -12.56 -27.30
N GLU A 243 -10.08 -11.86 -27.28
CA GLU A 243 -9.30 -11.53 -28.48
C GLU A 243 -8.74 -12.79 -29.17
N GLU A 244 -8.30 -13.79 -28.41
CA GLU A 244 -7.79 -15.05 -28.94
C GLU A 244 -8.85 -15.84 -29.72
N VAL A 245 -10.14 -15.73 -29.36
CA VAL A 245 -11.22 -16.47 -30.00
C VAL A 245 -11.94 -15.67 -31.08
N PHE A 246 -12.18 -14.37 -30.83
CA PHE A 246 -13.07 -13.57 -31.67
C PHE A 246 -12.36 -12.43 -32.41
N GLY A 247 -11.04 -12.30 -32.24
CA GLY A 247 -10.28 -11.18 -32.77
C GLY A 247 -10.48 -9.89 -31.96
N HIS A 248 -9.87 -8.79 -32.42
CA HIS A 248 -9.88 -7.53 -31.66
C HIS A 248 -11.28 -7.07 -31.31
N SER A 249 -11.52 -6.80 -30.03
CA SER A 249 -12.75 -6.21 -29.50
C SER A 249 -13.14 -4.97 -30.33
N ARG A 250 -14.42 -4.88 -30.69
CA ARG A 250 -15.01 -3.63 -31.19
C ARG A 250 -14.91 -2.60 -30.07
N THR A 251 -13.85 -1.80 -30.08
CA THR A 251 -13.76 -0.61 -29.21
C THR A 251 -14.95 0.28 -29.59
N LYS A 252 -15.96 0.33 -28.73
CA LYS A 252 -16.98 1.39 -28.83
C LYS A 252 -16.24 2.68 -28.55
N GLN A 253 -16.16 3.53 -29.60
CA GLN A 253 -15.75 4.91 -29.49
C GLN A 253 -16.69 5.68 -28.58
#